data_0e67214b257b9e8b2d0cf114fe980e2a
#
_entry.id   0e67214b257b9e8b2d0cf114fe980e2a
#
_cell.length_a   1.000
_cell.length_b   1.000
_cell.length_c   1.000
_cell.angle_alpha   90.00
_cell.angle_beta   90.00
_cell.angle_gamma   90.00
#
_symmetry.space_group_name_H-M   'P 1'
#
loop_
_entity.id
_entity.type
_entity.pdbx_description
1 polymer ?
#
loop_
_entity_poly.entity_id
_entity_poly.type
_entity_poly.pdbx_seq_one_letter_code
_entity_poly.pdbx_strand_id
1 'polypeptide(L)'
;MSEQTFRMNRYVRHGRLLVGSVAAVGFVAKMVLAARTRGPADVYFFWAFAQHIEKVGPVRIYAHPMPRLPVYNHPPLAGWMLLGLDRLSRLGVEFGTLIRTPACLADFAAALLVFEIVRRRRSVRTAVACGIGVTLSPVLIPASGYHGNTDSVAVTLALAAAWLLADRRKPVAAGVVAALSVSVKFVPVVALPVLVVAAWRGGRREFTRFSAALGAVLLVVWGPVLATVPGALRANVLEYQGGNFRLWGIVKFAEWLGFSNESIAVLRGPGHFVVVLVCVAAGVWPAWRRPDRAPLAVAITLGVLLLLSTASGVQYLAWPVAALFAIGFWEGVAYSVLAGVLASWVYTIQKPTRWTYEQQVLGAWAWAALLVGVASGYAAVFRSRERGPDAPAPIPAATVPAPSAPLEVR
;
A
#
# COMPACT_ATOMS: atom_id res chain seq x y z
N MET A 1 -8.04 -6.56 -37.33
CA MET A 1 -8.50 -6.45 -35.92
C MET A 1 -10.00 -6.73 -35.95
N SER A 2 -10.50 -7.77 -35.27
CA SER A 2 -11.91 -8.11 -35.32
C SER A 2 -12.79 -7.04 -34.66
N GLU A 3 -14.05 -6.91 -35.10
CA GLU A 3 -15.02 -5.97 -34.51
C GLU A 3 -15.19 -6.17 -33.01
N GLN A 4 -15.12 -7.42 -32.54
CA GLN A 4 -15.14 -7.77 -31.10
C GLN A 4 -13.97 -7.16 -30.32
N THR A 5 -12.76 -7.20 -30.87
CA THR A 5 -11.57 -6.60 -30.26
C THR A 5 -11.70 -5.08 -30.18
N PHE A 6 -12.27 -4.45 -31.20
CA PHE A 6 -12.52 -3.01 -31.24
C PHE A 6 -13.55 -2.60 -30.17
N ARG A 7 -14.68 -3.30 -30.09
CA ARG A 7 -15.71 -3.06 -29.05
C ARG A 7 -15.17 -3.24 -27.65
N MET A 8 -14.40 -4.30 -27.38
CA MET A 8 -13.80 -4.57 -26.08
C MET A 8 -12.83 -3.43 -25.67
N ASN A 9 -11.97 -2.98 -26.56
CA ASN A 9 -11.06 -1.86 -26.28
C ASN A 9 -11.80 -0.56 -25.97
N ARG A 10 -12.95 -0.32 -26.62
CA ARG A 10 -13.82 0.83 -26.36
C ARG A 10 -14.42 0.75 -24.95
N TYR A 11 -14.93 -0.40 -24.51
CA TYR A 11 -15.44 -0.59 -23.15
C TYR A 11 -14.39 -0.36 -22.08
N VAL A 12 -13.18 -0.90 -22.25
CA VAL A 12 -12.07 -0.69 -21.33
C VAL A 12 -11.68 0.79 -21.24
N ARG A 13 -11.62 1.48 -22.39
CA ARG A 13 -11.31 2.92 -22.44
C ARG A 13 -12.37 3.74 -21.71
N HIS A 14 -13.66 3.50 -21.94
CA HIS A 14 -14.74 4.20 -21.25
C HIS A 14 -14.72 3.91 -19.75
N GLY A 15 -14.52 2.65 -19.35
CA GLY A 15 -14.40 2.28 -17.94
C GLY A 15 -13.24 3.01 -17.24
N ARG A 16 -12.07 3.11 -17.91
CA ARG A 16 -10.92 3.85 -17.37
C ARG A 16 -11.21 5.35 -17.26
N LEU A 17 -11.84 5.94 -18.27
CA LEU A 17 -12.22 7.35 -18.24
C LEU A 17 -13.22 7.63 -17.11
N LEU A 18 -14.24 6.78 -16.93
CA LEU A 18 -15.22 6.93 -15.85
C LEU A 18 -14.55 6.86 -14.48
N VAL A 19 -13.71 5.84 -14.22
CA VAL A 19 -12.96 5.74 -12.96
C VAL A 19 -12.06 6.96 -12.77
N GLY A 20 -11.35 7.39 -13.81
CA GLY A 20 -10.48 8.57 -13.77
C GLY A 20 -11.24 9.86 -13.46
N SER A 21 -12.42 10.07 -14.06
CA SER A 21 -13.25 11.25 -13.79
C SER A 21 -13.77 11.26 -12.35
N VAL A 22 -14.28 10.11 -11.85
CA VAL A 22 -14.74 10.01 -10.46
C VAL A 22 -13.57 10.19 -9.49
N ALA A 23 -12.41 9.61 -9.80
CA ALA A 23 -11.21 9.77 -8.98
C ALA A 23 -10.71 11.23 -8.95
N ALA A 24 -10.81 11.96 -10.08
CA ALA A 24 -10.48 13.39 -10.13
C ALA A 24 -11.43 14.23 -9.25
N VAL A 25 -12.72 13.96 -9.29
CA VAL A 25 -13.69 14.61 -8.39
C VAL A 25 -13.38 14.30 -6.93
N GLY A 26 -13.10 13.02 -6.60
CA GLY A 26 -12.71 12.60 -5.25
C GLY A 26 -11.41 13.25 -4.79
N PHE A 27 -10.43 13.40 -5.67
CA PHE A 27 -9.18 14.14 -5.40
C PHE A 27 -9.48 15.59 -5.05
N VAL A 28 -10.25 16.31 -5.88
CA VAL A 28 -10.61 17.70 -5.64
C VAL A 28 -11.35 17.86 -4.31
N ALA A 29 -12.32 16.98 -4.02
CA ALA A 29 -13.04 17.02 -2.74
C ALA A 29 -12.11 16.86 -1.53
N LYS A 30 -11.14 15.92 -1.58
CA LYS A 30 -10.14 15.74 -0.53
C LYS A 30 -9.21 16.96 -0.42
N MET A 31 -8.82 17.57 -1.53
CA MET A 31 -7.99 18.79 -1.51
C MET A 31 -8.75 20.00 -0.94
N VAL A 32 -10.05 20.12 -1.20
CA VAL A 32 -10.91 21.13 -0.55
C VAL A 32 -10.98 20.89 0.97
N LEU A 33 -11.12 19.62 1.41
CA LEU A 33 -11.07 19.27 2.83
C LEU A 33 -9.71 19.64 3.44
N ALA A 34 -8.62 19.30 2.76
CA ALA A 34 -7.25 19.64 3.16
C ALA A 34 -7.04 21.15 3.33
N ALA A 35 -7.52 21.95 2.39
CA ALA A 35 -7.38 23.40 2.44
C ALA A 35 -8.27 24.08 3.52
N ARG A 36 -9.38 23.43 3.92
CA ARG A 36 -10.32 24.00 4.90
C ARG A 36 -10.10 23.49 6.33
N THR A 37 -9.16 22.58 6.56
CA THR A 37 -8.93 21.95 7.88
C THR A 37 -7.47 22.01 8.27
N ARG A 38 -7.20 22.19 9.57
CA ARG A 38 -5.84 22.16 10.12
C ARG A 38 -5.26 20.73 10.16
N GLY A 39 -6.11 19.69 10.22
CA GLY A 39 -5.71 18.31 10.42
C GLY A 39 -5.29 17.99 11.86
N PRO A 40 -4.82 16.75 12.11
CA PRO A 40 -4.32 16.32 13.40
C PRO A 40 -2.90 16.88 13.67
N ALA A 41 -2.38 16.62 14.88
CA ALA A 41 -1.04 17.03 15.30
C ALA A 41 0.08 16.55 14.36
N ASP A 42 -0.12 15.44 13.67
CA ASP A 42 0.86 14.89 12.72
C ASP A 42 1.17 15.87 11.57
N VAL A 43 0.21 16.68 11.14
CA VAL A 43 0.42 17.72 10.12
C VAL A 43 1.41 18.77 10.63
N TYR A 44 1.27 19.17 11.90
CA TYR A 44 2.23 20.06 12.55
C TYR A 44 3.61 19.40 12.69
N PHE A 45 3.66 18.13 13.08
CA PHE A 45 4.94 17.41 13.20
C PHE A 45 5.65 17.29 11.85
N PHE A 46 4.94 17.02 10.76
CA PHE A 46 5.52 17.02 9.42
C PHE A 46 6.09 18.37 9.03
N TRP A 47 5.38 19.45 9.31
CA TRP A 47 5.90 20.79 9.09
C TRP A 47 7.16 21.07 9.94
N ALA A 48 7.12 20.76 11.23
CA ALA A 48 8.26 20.95 12.12
C ALA A 48 9.48 20.12 11.67
N PHE A 49 9.27 18.87 11.26
CA PHE A 49 10.34 18.06 10.67
C PHE A 49 10.91 18.69 9.40
N ALA A 50 10.07 19.22 8.51
CA ALA A 50 10.54 19.91 7.31
C ALA A 50 11.42 21.12 7.64
N GLN A 51 11.07 21.92 8.66
CA GLN A 51 11.88 23.03 9.14
C GLN A 51 13.24 22.58 9.71
N HIS A 52 13.29 21.45 10.42
CA HIS A 52 14.55 20.89 10.89
C HIS A 52 15.38 20.29 9.74
N ILE A 53 14.74 19.61 8.78
CA ILE A 53 15.39 19.06 7.59
C ILE A 53 16.03 20.18 6.75
N GLU A 54 15.37 21.33 6.61
CA GLU A 54 15.95 22.47 5.90
C GLU A 54 17.27 22.94 6.54
N LYS A 55 17.40 22.86 7.86
CA LYS A 55 18.60 23.29 8.61
C LYS A 55 19.74 22.29 8.54
N VAL A 56 19.45 20.98 8.69
CA VAL A 56 20.50 19.96 8.87
C VAL A 56 20.60 18.97 7.70
N GLY A 57 19.66 19.04 6.77
CA GLY A 57 19.53 18.13 5.63
C GLY A 57 18.78 16.84 5.95
N PRO A 58 18.23 16.17 4.91
CA PRO A 58 17.38 14.98 5.06
C PRO A 58 18.18 13.73 5.49
N VAL A 59 19.51 13.77 5.45
CA VAL A 59 20.38 12.67 5.90
C VAL A 59 20.65 12.77 7.39
N ARG A 60 20.94 13.97 7.90
CA ARG A 60 21.36 14.16 9.30
C ARG A 60 20.20 14.30 10.27
N ILE A 61 18.97 14.46 9.80
CA ILE A 61 17.77 14.62 10.64
C ILE A 61 17.60 13.50 11.67
N TYR A 62 18.02 12.28 11.36
CA TYR A 62 17.88 11.13 12.26
C TYR A 62 18.70 11.26 13.54
N ALA A 63 19.84 11.90 13.47
CA ALA A 63 20.70 12.14 14.63
C ALA A 63 20.53 13.55 15.23
N HIS A 64 19.65 14.37 14.66
CA HIS A 64 19.43 15.74 15.10
C HIS A 64 18.47 15.79 16.29
N PRO A 65 18.88 16.37 17.45
CA PRO A 65 17.98 16.54 18.58
C PRO A 65 16.84 17.49 18.24
N MET A 66 15.61 17.05 18.52
CA MET A 66 14.40 17.84 18.31
C MET A 66 13.59 17.89 19.62
N PRO A 67 13.98 18.74 20.60
CA PRO A 67 13.27 18.83 21.87
C PRO A 67 11.78 19.14 21.63
N ARG A 68 10.89 18.44 22.35
CA ARG A 68 9.42 18.58 22.27
C ARG A 68 8.77 18.04 21.00
N LEU A 69 9.51 17.45 20.06
CA LEU A 69 8.98 16.73 18.90
C LEU A 69 9.19 15.22 19.09
N PRO A 70 8.33 14.39 18.46
CA PRO A 70 8.62 12.96 18.36
C PRO A 70 9.90 12.74 17.55
N VAL A 71 10.52 11.58 17.73
CA VAL A 71 11.68 11.19 16.89
C VAL A 71 11.28 11.12 15.42
N TYR A 72 12.19 11.52 14.53
CA TYR A 72 11.97 11.39 13.10
C TYR A 72 12.08 9.91 12.69
N ASN A 73 10.94 9.26 12.48
CA ASN A 73 10.82 7.82 12.24
C ASN A 73 10.40 7.47 10.80
N HIS A 74 10.59 8.40 9.87
CA HIS A 74 10.24 8.18 8.47
C HIS A 74 11.44 7.72 7.65
N PRO A 75 11.25 6.85 6.62
CA PRO A 75 12.29 6.45 5.68
C PRO A 75 12.87 7.63 4.89
N PRO A 76 14.07 7.45 4.27
CA PRO A 76 14.85 8.58 3.71
C PRO A 76 14.12 9.39 2.62
N LEU A 77 13.32 8.75 1.74
CA LEU A 77 12.62 9.47 0.69
C LEU A 77 11.55 10.43 1.26
N ALA A 78 10.95 10.08 2.40
CA ALA A 78 10.01 10.97 3.07
C ALA A 78 10.67 12.28 3.51
N GLY A 79 11.93 12.26 3.95
CA GLY A 79 12.68 13.47 4.29
C GLY A 79 12.86 14.40 3.08
N TRP A 80 13.24 13.85 1.94
CA TRP A 80 13.34 14.61 0.70
C TRP A 80 11.98 15.15 0.23
N MET A 81 10.92 14.37 0.40
CA MET A 81 9.56 14.82 0.10
C MET A 81 9.15 15.99 1.01
N LEU A 82 9.38 15.90 2.32
CA LEU A 82 9.06 16.98 3.25
C LEU A 82 9.81 18.27 2.92
N LEU A 83 11.10 18.15 2.59
CA LEU A 83 11.91 19.29 2.16
C LEU A 83 11.35 19.94 0.88
N GLY A 84 10.96 19.13 -0.10
CA GLY A 84 10.36 19.63 -1.34
C GLY A 84 9.03 20.34 -1.11
N LEU A 85 8.16 19.76 -0.24
CA LEU A 85 6.87 20.37 0.11
C LEU A 85 7.03 21.68 0.90
N ASP A 86 8.03 21.77 1.80
CA ASP A 86 8.32 23.02 2.50
C ASP A 86 8.76 24.11 1.52
N ARG A 87 9.64 23.80 0.60
CA ARG A 87 10.04 24.77 -0.45
C ARG A 87 8.89 25.21 -1.31
N LEU A 88 7.99 24.28 -1.69
CA LEU A 88 6.78 24.61 -2.42
C LEU A 88 5.84 25.51 -1.62
N SER A 89 5.77 25.35 -0.29
CA SER A 89 4.91 26.18 0.56
C SER A 89 5.28 27.66 0.51
N ARG A 90 6.54 27.97 0.24
CA ARG A 90 7.03 29.35 0.07
C ARG A 90 6.47 30.05 -1.17
N LEU A 91 5.85 29.29 -2.09
CA LEU A 91 5.14 29.84 -3.25
C LEU A 91 3.69 30.25 -2.92
N GLY A 92 3.30 30.27 -1.64
CA GLY A 92 2.00 30.77 -1.17
C GLY A 92 0.93 29.70 -0.93
N VAL A 93 1.27 28.41 -1.05
CA VAL A 93 0.36 27.31 -0.68
C VAL A 93 0.68 26.81 0.72
N GLU A 94 -0.31 26.75 1.60
CA GLU A 94 -0.12 26.31 2.98
C GLU A 94 0.48 24.88 3.04
N PHE A 95 1.52 24.68 3.86
CA PHE A 95 2.18 23.38 4.03
C PHE A 95 1.19 22.27 4.41
N GLY A 96 0.22 22.58 5.28
CA GLY A 96 -0.83 21.65 5.69
C GLY A 96 -1.65 21.09 4.51
N THR A 97 -1.89 21.89 3.48
CA THR A 97 -2.54 21.45 2.24
C THR A 97 -1.58 20.61 1.38
N LEU A 98 -0.33 21.05 1.26
CA LEU A 98 0.66 20.37 0.45
C LEU A 98 1.01 18.98 0.97
N ILE A 99 1.14 18.79 2.28
CA ILE A 99 1.49 17.47 2.86
C ILE A 99 0.42 16.41 2.60
N ARG A 100 -0.83 16.81 2.39
CA ARG A 100 -1.95 15.91 2.08
C ARG A 100 -2.03 15.54 0.59
N THR A 101 -1.46 16.37 -0.26
CA THR A 101 -1.49 16.18 -1.73
C THR A 101 -0.93 14.83 -2.18
N PRO A 102 0.24 14.34 -1.70
CA PRO A 102 0.76 13.04 -2.07
C PRO A 102 -0.18 11.88 -1.74
N ALA A 103 -0.83 11.91 -0.56
CA ALA A 103 -1.78 10.87 -0.16
C ALA A 103 -3.05 10.91 -1.05
N CYS A 104 -3.58 12.09 -1.34
CA CYS A 104 -4.75 12.25 -2.22
C CYS A 104 -4.44 11.82 -3.67
N LEU A 105 -3.24 12.12 -4.19
CA LEU A 105 -2.78 11.64 -5.49
C LEU A 105 -2.59 10.12 -5.51
N ALA A 106 -2.10 9.54 -4.41
CA ALA A 106 -1.97 8.09 -4.29
C ALA A 106 -3.34 7.40 -4.32
N ASP A 107 -4.35 7.95 -3.68
CA ASP A 107 -5.72 7.42 -3.73
C ASP A 107 -6.30 7.48 -5.16
N PHE A 108 -6.05 8.59 -5.87
CA PHE A 108 -6.41 8.71 -7.28
C PHE A 108 -5.73 7.62 -8.13
N ALA A 109 -4.43 7.44 -7.95
CA ALA A 109 -3.65 6.42 -8.65
C ALA A 109 -4.11 5.00 -8.26
N ALA A 110 -4.43 4.76 -6.97
CA ALA A 110 -4.94 3.48 -6.47
C ALA A 110 -6.26 3.09 -7.13
N ALA A 111 -7.18 4.04 -7.34
CA ALA A 111 -8.45 3.78 -8.01
C ALA A 111 -8.22 3.25 -9.45
N LEU A 112 -7.36 3.90 -10.21
CA LEU A 112 -6.98 3.45 -11.56
C LEU A 112 -6.21 2.12 -11.54
N LEU A 113 -5.30 1.95 -10.58
CA LEU A 113 -4.54 0.72 -10.42
C LEU A 113 -5.45 -0.47 -10.09
N VAL A 114 -6.39 -0.31 -9.18
CA VAL A 114 -7.37 -1.35 -8.83
C VAL A 114 -8.24 -1.70 -10.04
N PHE A 115 -8.71 -0.71 -10.80
CA PHE A 115 -9.38 -0.97 -12.09
C PHE A 115 -8.51 -1.84 -13.00
N GLU A 116 -7.23 -1.53 -13.17
CA GLU A 116 -6.30 -2.28 -14.03
C GLU A 116 -6.04 -3.71 -13.52
N ILE A 117 -5.92 -3.89 -12.21
CA ILE A 117 -5.72 -5.21 -11.57
C ILE A 117 -6.98 -6.08 -11.75
N VAL A 118 -8.15 -5.52 -11.44
CA VAL A 118 -9.42 -6.28 -11.43
C VAL A 118 -9.87 -6.63 -12.84
N ARG A 119 -9.77 -5.71 -13.83
CA ARG A 119 -10.21 -6.00 -15.21
C ARG A 119 -9.45 -7.13 -15.90
N ARG A 120 -8.28 -7.50 -15.42
CA ARG A 120 -7.52 -8.66 -15.92
C ARG A 120 -8.00 -9.99 -15.35
N ARG A 121 -8.81 -9.93 -14.32
CA ARG A 121 -9.25 -11.10 -13.54
C ARG A 121 -10.77 -11.25 -13.51
N ARG A 122 -11.49 -10.16 -13.74
CA ARG A 122 -12.96 -10.08 -13.70
C ARG A 122 -13.49 -9.19 -14.84
N SER A 123 -14.81 -8.97 -14.90
CA SER A 123 -15.44 -8.11 -15.89
C SER A 123 -15.01 -6.64 -15.77
N VAL A 124 -15.09 -5.89 -16.85
CA VAL A 124 -14.84 -4.44 -16.87
C VAL A 124 -15.81 -3.71 -15.92
N ARG A 125 -17.08 -4.17 -15.83
CA ARG A 125 -18.05 -3.59 -14.90
C ARG A 125 -17.62 -3.73 -13.44
N THR A 126 -17.17 -4.91 -13.04
CA THR A 126 -16.62 -5.15 -11.70
C THR A 126 -15.38 -4.28 -11.44
N ALA A 127 -14.50 -4.14 -12.43
CA ALA A 127 -13.32 -3.31 -12.32
C ALA A 127 -13.67 -1.82 -12.12
N VAL A 128 -14.66 -1.31 -12.85
CA VAL A 128 -15.18 0.05 -12.67
C VAL A 128 -15.74 0.22 -11.26
N ALA A 129 -16.58 -0.71 -10.80
CA ALA A 129 -17.15 -0.65 -9.45
C ALA A 129 -16.06 -0.63 -8.37
N CYS A 130 -15.03 -1.49 -8.48
CA CYS A 130 -13.89 -1.52 -7.55
C CYS A 130 -13.09 -0.21 -7.57
N GLY A 131 -12.76 0.33 -8.75
CA GLY A 131 -12.02 1.59 -8.87
C GLY A 131 -12.80 2.78 -8.29
N ILE A 132 -14.11 2.87 -8.57
CA ILE A 132 -14.99 3.88 -7.96
C ILE A 132 -15.09 3.65 -6.45
N GLY A 133 -15.20 2.41 -5.99
CA GLY A 133 -15.24 2.05 -4.58
C GLY A 133 -14.00 2.54 -3.80
N VAL A 134 -12.79 2.44 -4.39
CA VAL A 134 -11.58 3.04 -3.80
C VAL A 134 -11.75 4.55 -3.63
N THR A 135 -12.20 5.24 -4.68
CA THR A 135 -12.37 6.70 -4.64
C THR A 135 -13.35 7.14 -3.57
N LEU A 136 -14.48 6.45 -3.46
CA LEU A 136 -15.58 6.76 -2.55
C LEU A 136 -15.39 6.16 -1.15
N SER A 137 -14.29 5.45 -0.91
CA SER A 137 -14.01 4.84 0.39
C SER A 137 -14.02 5.89 1.52
N PRO A 138 -14.93 5.77 2.49
CA PRO A 138 -15.01 6.72 3.59
C PRO A 138 -13.80 6.66 4.53
N VAL A 139 -12.94 5.64 4.43
CA VAL A 139 -11.65 5.59 5.15
C VAL A 139 -10.65 6.57 4.57
N LEU A 140 -10.57 6.64 3.22
CA LEU A 140 -9.56 7.46 2.54
C LEU A 140 -9.86 8.96 2.60
N ILE A 141 -11.08 9.34 2.88
CA ILE A 141 -11.45 10.75 3.06
C ILE A 141 -10.72 11.34 4.28
N PRO A 142 -10.90 10.83 5.51
CA PRO A 142 -10.19 11.33 6.67
C PRO A 142 -8.69 10.96 6.67
N ALA A 143 -8.28 9.78 6.19
CA ALA A 143 -6.88 9.38 6.22
C ALA A 143 -6.01 10.20 5.26
N SER A 144 -6.46 10.49 4.06
CA SER A 144 -5.69 11.23 3.06
C SER A 144 -6.02 12.72 3.06
N GLY A 145 -7.32 13.08 3.08
CA GLY A 145 -7.76 14.46 2.95
C GLY A 145 -7.65 15.28 4.24
N TYR A 146 -7.80 14.65 5.42
CA TYR A 146 -7.70 15.34 6.70
C TYR A 146 -6.34 15.07 7.39
N HIS A 147 -5.92 13.81 7.52
CA HIS A 147 -4.67 13.46 8.21
C HIS A 147 -3.41 13.71 7.35
N GLY A 148 -3.45 13.36 6.07
CA GLY A 148 -2.30 13.53 5.17
C GLY A 148 -1.19 12.52 5.39
N ASN A 149 -1.54 11.29 5.78
CA ASN A 149 -0.56 10.24 6.02
C ASN A 149 0.03 9.70 4.71
N THR A 150 1.35 9.52 4.69
CA THR A 150 2.10 9.00 3.54
C THR A 150 1.88 7.50 3.28
N ASP A 151 1.14 6.81 4.14
CA ASP A 151 0.90 5.37 4.03
C ASP A 151 0.16 5.00 2.74
N SER A 152 -0.83 5.81 2.31
CA SER A 152 -1.52 5.62 1.03
C SER A 152 -0.55 5.60 -0.15
N VAL A 153 0.48 6.46 -0.13
CA VAL A 153 1.52 6.49 -1.18
C VAL A 153 2.28 5.16 -1.21
N ALA A 154 2.78 4.73 -0.07
CA ALA A 154 3.61 3.54 0.03
C ALA A 154 2.85 2.26 -0.35
N VAL A 155 1.61 2.09 0.15
CA VAL A 155 0.75 0.94 -0.16
C VAL A 155 0.37 0.90 -1.65
N THR A 156 0.04 2.05 -2.24
CA THR A 156 -0.28 2.14 -3.68
C THR A 156 0.93 1.75 -4.52
N LEU A 157 2.13 2.21 -4.15
CA LEU A 157 3.37 1.82 -4.83
C LEU A 157 3.66 0.31 -4.68
N ALA A 158 3.42 -0.31 -3.51
CA ALA A 158 3.59 -1.74 -3.34
C ALA A 158 2.66 -2.56 -4.27
N LEU A 159 1.38 -2.18 -4.36
CA LEU A 159 0.42 -2.79 -5.28
C LEU A 159 0.80 -2.53 -6.74
N ALA A 160 1.30 -1.33 -7.07
CA ALA A 160 1.76 -0.99 -8.40
C ALA A 160 2.99 -1.83 -8.81
N ALA A 161 3.93 -2.06 -7.89
CA ALA A 161 5.07 -2.94 -8.13
C ALA A 161 4.62 -4.37 -8.47
N ALA A 162 3.67 -4.91 -7.72
CA ALA A 162 3.10 -6.23 -7.98
C ALA A 162 2.38 -6.30 -9.34
N TRP A 163 1.61 -5.28 -9.69
CA TRP A 163 0.95 -5.17 -10.99
C TRP A 163 1.94 -5.06 -12.15
N LEU A 164 2.99 -4.24 -12.00
CA LEU A 164 4.04 -4.10 -12.99
C LEU A 164 4.77 -5.42 -13.21
N LEU A 165 5.05 -6.16 -12.14
CA LEU A 165 5.73 -7.44 -12.21
C LEU A 165 4.86 -8.52 -12.87
N ALA A 166 3.68 -8.79 -12.32
CA ALA A 166 2.84 -9.91 -12.73
C ALA A 166 2.02 -9.60 -14.01
N ASP A 167 1.39 -8.42 -14.07
CA ASP A 167 0.42 -8.09 -15.11
C ASP A 167 1.04 -7.38 -16.32
N ARG A 168 2.14 -6.64 -16.12
CA ARG A 168 2.79 -5.85 -17.17
C ARG A 168 4.14 -6.44 -17.62
N ARG A 169 4.66 -7.43 -16.90
CA ARG A 169 5.96 -8.06 -17.18
C ARG A 169 7.11 -7.04 -17.30
N LYS A 170 7.11 -6.02 -16.42
CA LYS A 170 8.10 -4.95 -16.36
C LYS A 170 8.93 -5.04 -15.08
N PRO A 171 9.85 -6.01 -14.93
CA PRO A 171 10.56 -6.28 -13.68
C PRO A 171 11.42 -5.10 -13.21
N VAL A 172 12.08 -4.37 -14.11
CA VAL A 172 12.88 -3.19 -13.75
C VAL A 172 11.98 -2.11 -13.11
N ALA A 173 10.89 -1.74 -13.78
CA ALA A 173 9.96 -0.75 -13.23
C ALA A 173 9.34 -1.23 -11.91
N ALA A 174 9.03 -2.53 -11.78
CA ALA A 174 8.53 -3.11 -10.54
C ALA A 174 9.54 -2.99 -9.40
N GLY A 175 10.83 -3.26 -9.66
CA GLY A 175 11.91 -3.12 -8.67
C GLY A 175 12.09 -1.67 -8.20
N VAL A 176 12.09 -0.72 -9.14
CA VAL A 176 12.15 0.72 -8.83
C VAL A 176 10.97 1.14 -7.94
N VAL A 177 9.75 0.79 -8.33
CA VAL A 177 8.53 1.18 -7.61
C VAL A 177 8.45 0.50 -6.23
N ALA A 178 8.90 -0.75 -6.10
CA ALA A 178 9.01 -1.45 -4.82
C ALA A 178 9.99 -0.75 -3.86
N ALA A 179 11.16 -0.32 -4.37
CA ALA A 179 12.14 0.43 -3.57
C ALA A 179 11.58 1.78 -3.12
N LEU A 180 10.92 2.52 -4.00
CA LEU A 180 10.26 3.80 -3.66
C LEU A 180 9.19 3.61 -2.60
N SER A 181 8.39 2.54 -2.67
CA SER A 181 7.37 2.20 -1.68
C SER A 181 7.93 2.17 -0.26
N VAL A 182 8.96 1.36 -0.01
CA VAL A 182 9.57 1.22 1.33
C VAL A 182 10.41 2.43 1.72
N SER A 183 10.80 3.24 0.76
CA SER A 183 11.58 4.47 1.01
C SER A 183 10.71 5.68 1.38
N VAL A 184 9.39 5.64 1.08
CA VAL A 184 8.41 6.63 1.56
C VAL A 184 7.89 6.26 2.94
N LYS A 185 7.55 4.99 3.15
CA LYS A 185 7.07 4.47 4.45
C LYS A 185 7.53 3.01 4.60
N PHE A 186 7.95 2.63 5.80
CA PHE A 186 8.54 1.31 6.02
C PHE A 186 7.52 0.16 6.00
N VAL A 187 6.25 0.45 6.25
CA VAL A 187 5.14 -0.54 6.31
C VAL A 187 5.15 -1.58 5.18
N PRO A 188 5.30 -1.23 3.88
CA PRO A 188 5.27 -2.22 2.81
C PRO A 188 6.52 -3.10 2.70
N VAL A 189 7.49 -2.99 3.60
CA VAL A 189 8.68 -3.87 3.62
C VAL A 189 8.27 -5.35 3.66
N VAL A 190 7.16 -5.68 4.32
CA VAL A 190 6.59 -7.04 4.37
C VAL A 190 6.15 -7.57 3.00
N ALA A 191 5.91 -6.69 2.02
CA ALA A 191 5.57 -7.07 0.65
C ALA A 191 6.80 -7.35 -0.22
N LEU A 192 8.00 -6.90 0.18
CA LEU A 192 9.22 -7.15 -0.62
C LEU A 192 9.52 -8.63 -0.81
N PRO A 193 9.49 -9.51 0.23
CA PRO A 193 9.71 -10.94 0.05
C PRO A 193 8.69 -11.57 -0.91
N VAL A 194 7.44 -11.10 -0.89
CA VAL A 194 6.38 -11.55 -1.80
C VAL A 194 6.75 -11.22 -3.26
N LEU A 195 7.21 -9.99 -3.51
CA LEU A 195 7.62 -9.54 -4.85
C LEU A 195 8.90 -10.25 -5.32
N VAL A 196 9.88 -10.44 -4.43
CA VAL A 196 11.11 -11.19 -4.71
C VAL A 196 10.77 -12.62 -5.13
N VAL A 197 9.90 -13.31 -4.38
CA VAL A 197 9.46 -14.66 -4.68
C VAL A 197 8.69 -14.72 -6.00
N ALA A 198 7.80 -13.77 -6.25
CA ALA A 198 7.07 -13.70 -7.52
C ALA A 198 8.02 -13.50 -8.70
N ALA A 199 9.02 -12.63 -8.57
CA ALA A 199 10.05 -12.42 -9.59
C ALA A 199 10.92 -13.69 -9.82
N TRP A 200 11.32 -14.37 -8.73
CA TRP A 200 12.06 -15.63 -8.79
C TRP A 200 11.29 -16.70 -9.56
N ARG A 201 10.01 -16.86 -9.24
CA ARG A 201 9.11 -17.81 -9.93
C ARG A 201 8.83 -17.41 -11.39
N GLY A 202 9.00 -16.14 -11.74
CA GLY A 202 8.92 -15.62 -13.10
C GLY A 202 10.13 -15.97 -13.97
N GLY A 203 11.23 -16.42 -13.36
CA GLY A 203 12.45 -16.87 -14.01
C GLY A 203 13.68 -16.00 -13.71
N ARG A 204 14.90 -16.58 -13.95
CA ARG A 204 16.18 -15.95 -13.57
C ARG A 204 16.34 -14.52 -14.11
N ARG A 205 15.98 -14.28 -15.36
CA ARG A 205 16.10 -12.94 -15.98
C ARG A 205 15.17 -11.91 -15.34
N GLU A 206 13.95 -12.30 -15.00
CA GLU A 206 12.96 -11.43 -14.34
C GLU A 206 13.45 -11.09 -12.93
N PHE A 207 13.87 -12.10 -12.17
CA PHE A 207 14.44 -11.95 -10.82
C PHE A 207 15.66 -11.02 -10.81
N THR A 208 16.66 -11.26 -11.68
CA THR A 208 17.87 -10.44 -11.71
C THR A 208 17.57 -8.98 -12.03
N ARG A 209 16.69 -8.71 -13.01
CA ARG A 209 16.31 -7.36 -13.39
C ARG A 209 15.53 -6.64 -12.29
N PHE A 210 14.61 -7.34 -11.64
CA PHE A 210 13.84 -6.83 -10.51
C PHE A 210 14.78 -6.50 -9.34
N SER A 211 15.59 -7.44 -8.91
CA SER A 211 16.48 -7.31 -7.75
C SER A 211 17.58 -6.25 -7.97
N ALA A 212 18.15 -6.18 -9.17
CA ALA A 212 19.14 -5.16 -9.51
C ALA A 212 18.53 -3.74 -9.44
N ALA A 213 17.33 -3.55 -10.01
CA ALA A 213 16.65 -2.26 -9.96
C ALA A 213 16.21 -1.88 -8.53
N LEU A 214 15.67 -2.83 -7.77
CA LEU A 214 15.34 -2.66 -6.37
C LEU A 214 16.57 -2.24 -5.56
N GLY A 215 17.66 -3.00 -5.67
CA GLY A 215 18.91 -2.75 -4.94
C GLY A 215 19.57 -1.43 -5.31
N ALA A 216 19.60 -1.07 -6.59
CA ALA A 216 20.17 0.19 -7.06
C ALA A 216 19.43 1.40 -6.46
N VAL A 217 18.08 1.40 -6.47
CA VAL A 217 17.29 2.50 -5.90
C VAL A 217 17.44 2.53 -4.37
N LEU A 218 17.42 1.39 -3.70
CA LEU A 218 17.65 1.34 -2.25
C LEU A 218 19.05 1.87 -1.91
N LEU A 219 20.08 1.52 -2.66
CA LEU A 219 21.43 2.02 -2.45
C LEU A 219 21.52 3.54 -2.59
N VAL A 220 20.88 4.10 -3.62
CA VAL A 220 20.87 5.56 -3.85
C VAL A 220 20.10 6.29 -2.75
N VAL A 221 18.95 5.76 -2.31
CA VAL A 221 18.08 6.46 -1.35
C VAL A 221 18.50 6.24 0.10
N TRP A 222 18.86 5.01 0.48
CA TRP A 222 19.21 4.65 1.87
C TRP A 222 20.72 4.73 2.14
N GLY A 223 21.56 4.57 1.11
CA GLY A 223 23.01 4.55 1.20
C GLY A 223 23.59 5.77 1.93
N PRO A 224 23.23 7.01 1.56
CA PRO A 224 23.74 8.20 2.24
C PRO A 224 23.45 8.23 3.75
N VAL A 225 22.24 7.81 4.16
CA VAL A 225 21.84 7.78 5.58
C VAL A 225 22.55 6.64 6.31
N LEU A 226 22.64 5.45 5.70
CA LEU A 226 23.36 4.31 6.25
C LEU A 226 24.88 4.59 6.41
N ALA A 227 25.47 5.34 5.50
CA ALA A 227 26.88 5.73 5.59
C ALA A 227 27.15 6.82 6.64
N THR A 228 26.17 7.69 6.91
CA THR A 228 26.37 8.88 7.75
C THR A 228 25.90 8.67 9.19
N VAL A 229 24.70 8.09 9.40
CA VAL A 229 24.03 7.97 10.71
C VAL A 229 23.35 6.61 10.91
N PRO A 230 24.06 5.48 10.72
CA PRO A 230 23.45 4.14 10.71
C PRO A 230 22.76 3.80 12.05
N GLY A 231 23.36 4.16 13.18
CA GLY A 231 22.80 3.88 14.50
C GLY A 231 21.47 4.62 14.76
N ALA A 232 21.39 5.89 14.39
CA ALA A 232 20.19 6.69 14.55
C ALA A 232 19.07 6.22 13.58
N LEU A 233 19.42 5.88 12.34
CA LEU A 233 18.47 5.30 11.39
C LEU A 233 17.88 3.98 11.91
N ARG A 234 18.73 3.09 12.44
CA ARG A 234 18.31 1.82 13.01
C ARG A 234 17.35 2.03 14.16
N ALA A 235 17.71 2.84 15.16
CA ALA A 235 16.89 3.08 16.33
C ALA A 235 15.56 3.76 16.00
N ASN A 236 15.59 4.76 15.11
CA ASN A 236 14.43 5.61 14.86
C ASN A 236 13.47 5.06 13.80
N VAL A 237 13.93 4.23 12.86
CA VAL A 237 13.13 3.73 11.74
C VAL A 237 12.97 2.21 11.77
N LEU A 238 14.07 1.45 11.88
CA LEU A 238 14.02 -0.01 11.74
C LEU A 238 13.51 -0.68 13.02
N GLU A 239 13.83 -0.15 14.19
CA GLU A 239 13.42 -0.65 15.50
C GLU A 239 12.23 0.13 16.08
N TYR A 240 11.65 1.07 15.32
CA TYR A 240 10.51 1.84 15.78
C TYR A 240 9.25 0.98 15.91
N GLN A 241 8.75 0.85 17.13
CA GLN A 241 7.61 -0.02 17.47
C GLN A 241 6.24 0.67 17.40
N GLY A 242 6.19 1.94 16.95
CA GLY A 242 4.95 2.71 16.93
C GLY A 242 4.53 3.23 18.31
N GLY A 243 3.37 3.89 18.39
CA GLY A 243 2.79 4.38 19.63
C GLY A 243 2.28 3.26 20.53
N ASN A 244 2.31 3.47 21.86
CA ASN A 244 1.87 2.49 22.88
C ASN A 244 0.34 2.36 22.99
N PHE A 245 -0.40 2.61 21.92
CA PHE A 245 -1.86 2.54 21.92
C PHE A 245 -2.35 1.10 21.69
N ARG A 246 -3.38 0.69 22.45
CA ARG A 246 -4.03 -0.64 22.36
C ARG A 246 -5.42 -0.50 21.75
N LEU A 247 -5.48 0.00 20.53
CA LEU A 247 -6.74 0.38 19.90
C LEU A 247 -7.24 -0.67 18.91
N TRP A 248 -6.34 -1.46 18.30
CA TRP A 248 -6.62 -2.33 17.17
C TRP A 248 -5.73 -3.58 17.19
N GLY A 249 -6.08 -4.57 16.36
CA GLY A 249 -5.27 -5.75 16.07
C GLY A 249 -5.19 -6.72 17.25
N ILE A 250 -4.21 -7.60 17.17
CA ILE A 250 -4.04 -8.67 18.15
C ILE A 250 -3.78 -8.17 19.58
N VAL A 251 -3.19 -6.98 19.73
CA VAL A 251 -2.95 -6.36 21.03
C VAL A 251 -4.27 -6.01 21.73
N LYS A 252 -5.26 -5.50 20.98
CA LYS A 252 -6.57 -5.20 21.54
C LYS A 252 -7.34 -6.45 21.91
N PHE A 253 -7.30 -7.49 21.09
CA PHE A 253 -7.92 -8.77 21.40
C PHE A 253 -7.25 -9.45 22.59
N ALA A 254 -5.93 -9.40 22.71
CA ALA A 254 -5.22 -9.92 23.88
C ALA A 254 -5.67 -9.21 25.19
N GLU A 255 -5.85 -7.88 25.13
CA GLU A 255 -6.39 -7.12 26.26
C GLU A 255 -7.83 -7.56 26.63
N TRP A 256 -8.72 -7.74 25.65
CA TRP A 256 -10.09 -8.22 25.89
C TRP A 256 -10.15 -9.65 26.42
N LEU A 257 -9.18 -10.49 26.05
CA LEU A 257 -9.05 -11.86 26.56
C LEU A 257 -8.39 -11.94 27.94
N GLY A 258 -8.06 -10.79 28.56
CA GLY A 258 -7.50 -10.73 29.90
C GLY A 258 -6.01 -11.07 30.01
N PHE A 259 -5.26 -10.99 28.90
CA PHE A 259 -3.80 -11.17 28.94
C PHE A 259 -3.15 -10.11 29.81
N SER A 260 -2.13 -10.50 30.57
CA SER A 260 -1.40 -9.58 31.45
C SER A 260 -0.65 -8.49 30.64
N ASN A 261 -0.35 -7.37 31.29
CA ASN A 261 0.44 -6.30 30.68
C ASN A 261 1.83 -6.78 30.22
N GLU A 262 2.42 -7.74 30.92
CA GLU A 262 3.69 -8.37 30.59
C GLU A 262 3.58 -9.20 29.30
N SER A 263 2.54 -10.03 29.19
CA SER A 263 2.25 -10.80 27.96
C SER A 263 2.05 -9.88 26.75
N ILE A 264 1.33 -8.77 26.93
CA ILE A 264 1.13 -7.77 25.87
C ILE A 264 2.46 -7.06 25.52
N ALA A 265 3.32 -6.80 26.50
CA ALA A 265 4.64 -6.23 26.25
C ALA A 265 5.54 -7.19 25.43
N VAL A 266 5.51 -8.50 25.78
CA VAL A 266 6.21 -9.53 24.98
C VAL A 266 5.67 -9.59 23.54
N LEU A 267 4.35 -9.54 23.35
CA LEU A 267 3.73 -9.54 22.02
C LEU A 267 4.18 -8.34 21.19
N ARG A 268 4.32 -7.17 21.79
CA ARG A 268 4.74 -5.93 21.12
C ARG A 268 6.25 -5.85 20.92
N GLY A 269 7.02 -6.42 21.82
CA GLY A 269 8.49 -6.50 21.73
C GLY A 269 8.94 -7.64 20.80
N PRO A 270 9.47 -8.75 21.33
CA PRO A 270 9.96 -9.87 20.51
C PRO A 270 8.86 -10.52 19.66
N GLY A 271 7.62 -10.55 20.12
CA GLY A 271 6.48 -11.10 19.39
C GLY A 271 6.18 -10.34 18.08
N HIS A 272 6.56 -9.06 17.99
CA HIS A 272 6.43 -8.30 16.75
C HIS A 272 7.14 -8.95 15.56
N PHE A 273 8.32 -9.53 15.77
CA PHE A 273 9.06 -10.23 14.70
C PHE A 273 8.31 -11.47 14.22
N VAL A 274 7.66 -12.21 15.13
CA VAL A 274 6.81 -13.35 14.76
C VAL A 274 5.64 -12.88 13.92
N VAL A 275 4.99 -11.79 14.31
CA VAL A 275 3.89 -11.19 13.53
C VAL A 275 4.36 -10.80 12.12
N VAL A 276 5.50 -10.16 12.00
CA VAL A 276 6.09 -9.80 10.68
C VAL A 276 6.35 -11.05 9.85
N LEU A 277 6.92 -12.11 10.43
CA LEU A 277 7.15 -13.38 9.72
C LEU A 277 5.85 -14.02 9.25
N VAL A 278 4.80 -14.02 10.06
CA VAL A 278 3.46 -14.51 9.68
C VAL A 278 2.90 -13.69 8.52
N CYS A 279 3.00 -12.37 8.57
CA CYS A 279 2.55 -11.48 7.50
C CYS A 279 3.29 -11.76 6.18
N VAL A 280 4.61 -11.95 6.24
CA VAL A 280 5.44 -12.31 5.08
C VAL A 280 5.05 -13.69 4.54
N ALA A 281 4.94 -14.70 5.40
CA ALA A 281 4.57 -16.05 5.00
C ALA A 281 3.18 -16.10 4.35
N ALA A 282 2.24 -15.33 4.88
CA ALA A 282 0.88 -15.20 4.35
C ALA A 282 0.83 -14.73 2.89
N GLY A 283 1.77 -13.90 2.45
CA GLY A 283 1.86 -13.46 1.07
C GLY A 283 2.84 -14.26 0.21
N VAL A 284 3.95 -14.71 0.81
CA VAL A 284 4.97 -15.50 0.09
C VAL A 284 4.39 -16.82 -0.39
N TRP A 285 3.60 -17.52 0.43
CA TRP A 285 3.02 -18.80 0.04
C TRP A 285 2.11 -18.72 -1.21
N PRO A 286 1.13 -17.81 -1.31
CA PRO A 286 0.35 -17.64 -2.54
C PRO A 286 1.20 -17.13 -3.72
N ALA A 287 2.18 -16.26 -3.52
CA ALA A 287 3.08 -15.81 -4.58
C ALA A 287 3.97 -16.94 -5.12
N TRP A 288 4.43 -17.82 -4.25
CA TRP A 288 5.18 -19.03 -4.66
C TRP A 288 4.34 -19.96 -5.52
N ARG A 289 3.08 -20.20 -5.15
CA ARG A 289 2.16 -21.07 -5.88
C ARG A 289 1.63 -20.43 -7.17
N ARG A 290 1.36 -19.14 -7.14
CA ARG A 290 0.69 -18.39 -8.21
C ARG A 290 1.35 -17.01 -8.41
N PRO A 291 2.57 -16.95 -8.99
CA PRO A 291 3.29 -15.69 -9.21
C PRO A 291 2.53 -14.72 -10.13
N ASP A 292 1.67 -15.23 -11.03
CA ASP A 292 0.75 -14.45 -11.84
C ASP A 292 -0.32 -13.69 -11.02
N ARG A 293 -0.50 -14.04 -9.75
CA ARG A 293 -1.42 -13.43 -8.80
C ARG A 293 -0.71 -12.55 -7.75
N ALA A 294 0.54 -12.13 -8.01
CA ALA A 294 1.30 -11.29 -7.07
C ALA A 294 0.54 -10.07 -6.54
N PRO A 295 -0.32 -9.33 -7.31
CA PRO A 295 -1.11 -8.25 -6.75
C PRO A 295 -2.05 -8.70 -5.62
N LEU A 296 -2.67 -9.89 -5.73
CA LEU A 296 -3.52 -10.44 -4.68
C LEU A 296 -2.69 -10.93 -3.48
N ALA A 297 -1.50 -11.50 -3.72
CA ALA A 297 -0.59 -11.90 -2.66
C ALA A 297 -0.12 -10.71 -1.82
N VAL A 298 0.25 -9.59 -2.45
CA VAL A 298 0.57 -8.33 -1.77
C VAL A 298 -0.65 -7.79 -1.03
N ALA A 299 -1.85 -7.85 -1.62
CA ALA A 299 -3.08 -7.44 -0.98
C ALA A 299 -3.37 -8.24 0.31
N ILE A 300 -3.18 -9.57 0.27
CA ILE A 300 -3.28 -10.44 1.44
C ILE A 300 -2.26 -10.04 2.51
N THR A 301 -1.00 -9.83 2.13
CA THR A 301 0.06 -9.43 3.08
C THR A 301 -0.29 -8.15 3.82
N LEU A 302 -0.76 -7.12 3.11
CA LEU A 302 -1.15 -5.84 3.71
C LEU A 302 -2.39 -5.99 4.61
N GLY A 303 -3.34 -6.84 4.23
CA GLY A 303 -4.50 -7.16 5.06
C GLY A 303 -4.10 -7.88 6.35
N VAL A 304 -3.26 -8.91 6.26
CA VAL A 304 -2.76 -9.67 7.42
C VAL A 304 -1.92 -8.77 8.33
N LEU A 305 -1.12 -7.86 7.77
CA LEU A 305 -0.34 -6.92 8.55
C LEU A 305 -1.23 -6.05 9.45
N LEU A 306 -2.34 -5.53 8.93
CA LEU A 306 -3.26 -4.76 9.75
C LEU A 306 -4.04 -5.64 10.73
N LEU A 307 -4.47 -6.85 10.33
CA LEU A 307 -5.13 -7.81 11.23
C LEU A 307 -4.30 -8.12 12.46
N LEU A 308 -3.00 -8.36 12.26
CA LEU A 308 -2.07 -8.76 13.31
C LEU A 308 -1.26 -7.59 13.89
N SER A 309 -1.58 -6.35 13.52
CA SER A 309 -0.81 -5.19 13.94
C SER A 309 -0.64 -5.11 15.45
N THR A 310 0.61 -4.93 15.88
CA THR A 310 0.99 -4.68 17.27
C THR A 310 1.04 -3.19 17.60
N ALA A 311 0.97 -2.32 16.59
CA ALA A 311 0.86 -0.88 16.71
C ALA A 311 -0.48 -0.41 16.17
N SER A 312 -1.06 0.62 16.75
CA SER A 312 -2.38 1.13 16.38
C SER A 312 -2.34 2.62 16.06
N GLY A 313 -3.00 2.97 14.96
CA GLY A 313 -3.25 4.35 14.55
C GLY A 313 -4.44 4.37 13.61
N VAL A 314 -5.32 5.38 13.75
CA VAL A 314 -6.54 5.49 12.91
C VAL A 314 -6.19 5.54 11.43
N GLN A 315 -5.10 6.20 11.08
CA GLN A 315 -4.58 6.30 9.72
C GLN A 315 -4.21 4.94 9.10
N TYR A 316 -3.88 3.93 9.93
CA TYR A 316 -3.53 2.58 9.44
C TYR A 316 -4.72 1.83 8.82
N LEU A 317 -5.94 2.25 9.15
CA LEU A 317 -7.15 1.70 8.54
C LEU A 317 -7.19 1.90 7.02
N ALA A 318 -6.39 2.82 6.48
CA ALA A 318 -6.27 3.05 5.03
C ALA A 318 -5.46 1.96 4.30
N TRP A 319 -4.57 1.21 4.99
CA TRP A 319 -3.64 0.26 4.35
C TRP A 319 -4.30 -0.80 3.46
N PRO A 320 -5.35 -1.50 3.90
CA PRO A 320 -5.93 -2.57 3.11
C PRO A 320 -6.99 -2.10 2.12
N VAL A 321 -7.39 -0.83 2.08
CA VAL A 321 -8.54 -0.39 1.29
C VAL A 321 -8.39 -0.74 -0.19
N ALA A 322 -7.32 -0.26 -0.85
CA ALA A 322 -7.07 -0.56 -2.26
C ALA A 322 -6.84 -2.06 -2.49
N ALA A 323 -6.19 -2.73 -1.53
CA ALA A 323 -5.94 -4.15 -1.54
C ALA A 323 -7.24 -4.98 -1.52
N LEU A 324 -8.19 -4.63 -0.66
CA LEU A 324 -9.48 -5.32 -0.55
C LEU A 324 -10.34 -5.12 -1.80
N PHE A 325 -10.37 -3.91 -2.37
CA PHE A 325 -11.04 -3.69 -3.65
C PHE A 325 -10.36 -4.43 -4.82
N ALA A 326 -9.06 -4.67 -4.76
CA ALA A 326 -8.38 -5.53 -5.74
C ALA A 326 -8.75 -7.02 -5.57
N ILE A 327 -9.07 -7.47 -4.37
CA ILE A 327 -9.60 -8.80 -4.07
C ILE A 327 -11.05 -8.92 -4.54
N GLY A 328 -11.92 -7.97 -4.15
CA GLY A 328 -13.31 -7.95 -4.55
C GLY A 328 -14.07 -6.69 -4.12
N PHE A 329 -15.19 -6.45 -4.80
CA PHE A 329 -16.01 -5.25 -4.55
C PHE A 329 -16.60 -5.25 -3.13
N TRP A 330 -17.24 -6.35 -2.73
CA TRP A 330 -17.91 -6.42 -1.45
C TRP A 330 -16.95 -6.47 -0.26
N GLU A 331 -15.81 -7.11 -0.43
CA GLU A 331 -14.71 -7.11 0.54
C GLU A 331 -14.20 -5.68 0.81
N GLY A 332 -14.02 -4.92 -0.27
CA GLY A 332 -13.65 -3.50 -0.18
C GLY A 332 -14.73 -2.64 0.46
N VAL A 333 -16.00 -2.81 0.08
CA VAL A 333 -17.13 -2.03 0.59
C VAL A 333 -17.36 -2.30 2.08
N ALA A 334 -17.47 -3.58 2.49
CA ALA A 334 -17.77 -3.93 3.88
C ALA A 334 -16.72 -3.35 4.84
N TYR A 335 -15.45 -3.55 4.52
CA TYR A 335 -14.36 -2.97 5.32
C TYR A 335 -14.38 -1.45 5.30
N SER A 336 -14.48 -0.83 4.11
CA SER A 336 -14.41 0.62 3.96
C SER A 336 -15.52 1.35 4.70
N VAL A 337 -16.75 0.81 4.72
CA VAL A 337 -17.86 1.42 5.44
C VAL A 337 -17.62 1.36 6.95
N LEU A 338 -17.31 0.18 7.49
CA LEU A 338 -17.11 0.00 8.94
C LEU A 338 -15.89 0.79 9.46
N ALA A 339 -14.75 0.64 8.79
CA ALA A 339 -13.54 1.36 9.15
C ALA A 339 -13.64 2.87 8.87
N GLY A 340 -14.40 3.27 7.87
CA GLY A 340 -14.61 4.68 7.52
C GLY A 340 -15.50 5.41 8.52
N VAL A 341 -16.58 4.78 8.98
CA VAL A 341 -17.41 5.32 10.07
C VAL A 341 -16.57 5.47 11.33
N LEU A 342 -15.77 4.43 11.69
CA LEU A 342 -14.87 4.48 12.83
C LEU A 342 -13.85 5.63 12.70
N ALA A 343 -13.15 5.72 11.57
CA ALA A 343 -12.13 6.75 11.35
C ALA A 343 -12.73 8.17 11.43
N SER A 344 -13.87 8.39 10.77
CA SER A 344 -14.57 9.66 10.80
C SER A 344 -15.00 10.04 12.22
N TRP A 345 -15.56 9.06 12.96
CA TRP A 345 -15.99 9.27 14.35
C TRP A 345 -14.81 9.64 15.25
N VAL A 346 -13.70 8.89 15.17
CA VAL A 346 -12.51 9.14 16.01
C VAL A 346 -11.90 10.51 15.71
N TYR A 347 -11.80 10.91 14.45
CA TYR A 347 -11.25 12.21 14.08
C TYR A 347 -12.15 13.40 14.49
N THR A 348 -13.48 13.24 14.51
CA THR A 348 -14.39 14.31 14.94
C THR A 348 -14.31 14.57 16.46
N ILE A 349 -14.02 13.56 17.28
CA ILE A 349 -13.89 13.72 18.74
C ILE A 349 -12.50 14.25 19.14
N GLN A 350 -11.57 14.38 18.21
CA GLN A 350 -10.19 14.85 18.43
C GLN A 350 -9.38 14.09 19.50
N LYS A 351 -9.76 12.85 19.81
CA LYS A 351 -9.04 11.95 20.73
C LYS A 351 -8.65 10.64 20.05
N PRO A 352 -7.77 10.68 19.04
CA PRO A 352 -7.44 9.49 18.22
C PRO A 352 -6.73 8.38 18.99
N THR A 353 -6.32 8.65 20.23
CA THR A 353 -5.58 7.71 21.10
C THR A 353 -6.43 7.03 22.17
N ARG A 354 -7.73 7.39 22.26
CA ARG A 354 -8.66 6.79 23.23
C ARG A 354 -10.00 6.54 22.56
N TRP A 355 -10.32 5.28 22.33
CA TRP A 355 -11.60 4.89 21.74
C TRP A 355 -12.60 4.53 22.84
N THR A 356 -13.84 4.97 22.67
CA THR A 356 -14.96 4.54 23.51
C THR A 356 -15.25 3.05 23.28
N TYR A 357 -16.06 2.43 24.17
CA TYR A 357 -16.45 1.04 23.99
C TYR A 357 -17.14 0.80 22.64
N GLU A 358 -18.04 1.67 22.21
CA GLU A 358 -18.77 1.58 20.94
C GLU A 358 -17.80 1.68 19.75
N GLN A 359 -16.80 2.56 19.82
CA GLN A 359 -15.75 2.66 18.79
C GLN A 359 -14.91 1.39 18.73
N GLN A 360 -14.63 0.76 19.89
CA GLN A 360 -13.90 -0.51 19.94
C GLN A 360 -14.73 -1.66 19.34
N VAL A 361 -16.03 -1.71 19.61
CA VAL A 361 -16.96 -2.70 19.00
C VAL A 361 -17.03 -2.49 17.50
N LEU A 362 -17.18 -1.25 17.02
CA LEU A 362 -17.15 -0.96 15.59
C LEU A 362 -15.81 -1.36 14.95
N GLY A 363 -14.71 -1.12 15.68
CA GLY A 363 -13.37 -1.57 15.29
C GLY A 363 -13.29 -3.09 15.14
N ALA A 364 -13.91 -3.85 16.04
CA ALA A 364 -13.96 -5.32 15.95
C ALA A 364 -14.74 -5.79 14.70
N TRP A 365 -15.85 -5.14 14.36
CA TRP A 365 -16.59 -5.44 13.13
C TRP A 365 -15.77 -5.12 11.87
N ALA A 366 -15.06 -3.99 11.85
CA ALA A 366 -14.15 -3.66 10.75
C ALA A 366 -13.00 -4.69 10.65
N TRP A 367 -12.47 -5.16 11.79
CA TRP A 367 -11.48 -6.22 11.84
C TRP A 367 -12.02 -7.54 11.29
N ALA A 368 -13.24 -7.93 11.65
CA ALA A 368 -13.90 -9.12 11.12
C ALA A 368 -14.12 -9.03 9.60
N ALA A 369 -14.54 -7.86 9.10
CA ALA A 369 -14.67 -7.63 7.66
C ALA A 369 -13.31 -7.74 6.94
N LEU A 370 -12.23 -7.24 7.54
CA LEU A 370 -10.87 -7.40 7.02
C LEU A 370 -10.44 -8.88 6.99
N LEU A 371 -10.74 -9.65 8.03
CA LEU A 371 -10.45 -11.09 8.09
C LEU A 371 -11.17 -11.86 6.96
N VAL A 372 -12.46 -11.58 6.77
CA VAL A 372 -13.23 -12.15 5.65
C VAL A 372 -12.63 -11.75 4.31
N GLY A 373 -12.24 -10.49 4.15
CA GLY A 373 -11.57 -9.99 2.94
C GLY A 373 -10.26 -10.71 2.64
N VAL A 374 -9.42 -10.94 3.65
CA VAL A 374 -8.17 -11.72 3.52
C VAL A 374 -8.47 -13.18 3.13
N ALA A 375 -9.44 -13.84 3.78
CA ALA A 375 -9.85 -15.19 3.44
C ALA A 375 -10.37 -15.29 1.99
N SER A 376 -11.20 -14.32 1.56
CA SER A 376 -11.64 -14.19 0.17
C SER A 376 -10.47 -14.01 -0.80
N GLY A 377 -9.44 -13.27 -0.38
CA GLY A 377 -8.20 -13.09 -1.13
C GLY A 377 -7.49 -14.42 -1.40
N TYR A 378 -7.34 -15.27 -0.37
CA TYR A 378 -6.79 -16.62 -0.54
C TYR A 378 -7.65 -17.44 -1.51
N ALA A 379 -8.96 -17.46 -1.33
CA ALA A 379 -9.86 -18.16 -2.25
C ALA A 379 -9.70 -17.65 -3.69
N ALA A 380 -9.56 -16.32 -3.88
CA ALA A 380 -9.39 -15.72 -5.20
C ALA A 380 -8.04 -16.08 -5.87
N VAL A 381 -6.96 -16.27 -5.07
CA VAL A 381 -5.67 -16.70 -5.61
C VAL A 381 -5.73 -18.13 -6.15
N PHE A 382 -6.45 -19.03 -5.47
CA PHE A 382 -6.43 -20.46 -5.80
C PHE A 382 -7.61 -20.91 -6.69
N ARG A 383 -8.64 -20.07 -6.90
CA ARG A 383 -9.68 -20.39 -7.88
C ARG A 383 -9.06 -20.61 -9.25
N SER A 384 -9.35 -21.78 -9.84
CA SER A 384 -9.05 -22.06 -11.25
C SER A 384 -9.65 -20.96 -12.12
N ARG A 385 -8.94 -20.61 -13.19
CA ARG A 385 -9.46 -19.75 -14.23
C ARG A 385 -10.59 -20.54 -14.92
N GLU A 386 -11.82 -20.43 -14.48
CA GLU A 386 -12.93 -20.58 -15.39
C GLU A 386 -12.72 -19.47 -16.42
N ARG A 387 -12.39 -19.84 -17.66
CA ARG A 387 -12.31 -18.90 -18.78
C ARG A 387 -13.69 -18.28 -18.87
N GLY A 388 -13.78 -16.99 -18.51
CA GLY A 388 -14.99 -16.24 -18.82
C GLY A 388 -15.25 -16.38 -20.31
N PRO A 389 -16.51 -16.36 -20.75
CA PRO A 389 -16.89 -16.50 -22.17
C PRO A 389 -16.16 -15.51 -23.10
N ASP A 390 -15.55 -14.44 -22.55
CA ASP A 390 -14.84 -13.39 -23.28
C ASP A 390 -13.31 -13.49 -23.23
N ALA A 391 -12.73 -14.60 -22.74
CA ALA A 391 -11.27 -14.74 -22.74
C ALA A 391 -10.76 -15.02 -24.15
N PRO A 392 -9.83 -14.21 -24.70
CA PRO A 392 -9.26 -14.48 -26.02
C PRO A 392 -8.64 -15.88 -26.03
N ALA A 393 -8.90 -16.63 -27.12
CA ALA A 393 -8.29 -17.93 -27.35
C ALA A 393 -6.76 -17.84 -27.18
N PRO A 394 -6.09 -18.87 -26.66
CA PRO A 394 -4.63 -18.87 -26.60
C PRO A 394 -4.13 -18.72 -28.05
N ILE A 395 -3.19 -17.78 -28.24
CA ILE A 395 -2.46 -17.68 -29.49
C ILE A 395 -1.82 -19.08 -29.68
N PRO A 396 -2.12 -19.79 -30.78
CA PRO A 396 -1.47 -21.06 -31.05
C PRO A 396 0.04 -20.85 -30.96
N ALA A 397 0.74 -21.73 -30.25
CA ALA A 397 2.18 -21.74 -30.24
C ALA A 397 2.62 -21.76 -31.72
N ALA A 398 3.39 -20.76 -32.14
CA ALA A 398 3.96 -20.76 -33.47
C ALA A 398 4.65 -22.11 -33.66
N THR A 399 4.14 -22.92 -34.57
CA THR A 399 4.80 -24.16 -34.97
C THR A 399 6.17 -23.77 -35.48
N VAL A 400 7.18 -24.06 -34.69
CA VAL A 400 8.58 -23.95 -35.14
C VAL A 400 8.67 -24.84 -36.36
N PRO A 401 9.02 -24.33 -37.56
CA PRO A 401 9.19 -25.18 -38.72
C PRO A 401 10.26 -26.23 -38.39
N ALA A 402 9.96 -27.48 -38.71
CA ALA A 402 10.92 -28.56 -38.57
C ALA A 402 12.21 -28.18 -39.29
N PRO A 403 13.40 -28.47 -38.72
CA PRO A 403 14.65 -28.20 -39.39
C PRO A 403 14.64 -28.94 -40.73
N SER A 404 14.88 -28.21 -41.81
CA SER A 404 15.03 -28.76 -43.14
C SER A 404 16.10 -29.82 -43.13
N ALA A 405 15.77 -31.00 -43.69
CA ALA A 405 16.72 -32.10 -43.83
C ALA A 405 17.98 -31.66 -44.59
N PRO A 406 19.16 -32.15 -44.22
CA PRO A 406 20.40 -31.82 -44.92
C PRO A 406 20.31 -32.23 -46.38
N LEU A 407 20.66 -31.31 -47.31
CA LEU A 407 20.84 -31.58 -48.73
C LEU A 407 21.97 -32.59 -48.83
N GLU A 408 21.66 -33.81 -49.31
CA GLU A 408 22.67 -34.73 -49.81
C GLU A 408 23.33 -34.13 -51.03
N VAL A 409 24.61 -33.77 -50.90
CA VAL A 409 25.47 -33.42 -52.03
C VAL A 409 25.97 -34.74 -52.65
N ARG A 410 25.52 -34.97 -53.89
CA ARG A 410 26.15 -35.98 -54.76
C ARG A 410 27.33 -35.36 -55.51
#